data_af2ef372ec27b99f3607dc53de85cb6b
#
_entry.id   af2ef372ec27b99f3607dc53de85cb6b
#
_cell.length_a   1.000
_cell.length_b   1.000
_cell.length_c   1.000
_cell.angle_alpha   90.00
_cell.angle_beta   90.00
_cell.angle_gamma   90.00
#
_symmetry.space_group_name_H-M   'P 1'
#
loop_
_entity.id
_entity.type
_entity.pdbx_description
1 polymer ?
#
loop_
_entity_poly.entity_id
_entity_poly.type
_entity_poly.pdbx_seq_one_letter_code
_entity_poly.pdbx_strand_id
1 'polypeptide(L)'
;MEKNIFQLDNEQLKEIARSFKAKVEEGLNTENAEIQCIPTFITPKASSINGKSLVLDLGGTNYRVAIVDFSKVPPTIHPNNGWKKDMSVMKSPGYTREELFKELADMITGIKREKEMPIGYCFSYPTESVPSGDAKLLRWTKGVDIKEMIGEVVGKPLLDYLNERNKIKFTNIKVLNDTVASLFAGLTDNSYDAYIGLIVGTGTNMATFIPADKIKKLSPSHKVDGLIPVNLESGNFHPPFLTAVDNTVDVISDNPGRQRFEKAVSGMYLGDILKATFPLEEFEKKFDAQKLTSIMNYPDIYKDVYVQVAQWIYGRSAQLVAASLTGLIMLLKSYNKEIRRICLVAEGSLFWSKNRKDKNYNMIVMEKLRELFSLFGLEDVEIDIKSMNNANLIGTGIAALS
;
A
#
# COMPACT_ATOMS: atom_id res chain seq x y z
N MET A 1 -16.66 2.71 34.67
CA MET A 1 -16.14 2.84 33.30
C MET A 1 -14.76 2.18 33.28
N GLU A 2 -14.56 1.18 32.44
CA GLU A 2 -13.23 0.61 32.26
C GLU A 2 -12.29 1.68 31.65
N LYS A 3 -11.04 1.66 32.10
CA LYS A 3 -10.02 2.59 31.61
C LYS A 3 -9.72 2.25 30.15
N ASN A 4 -9.73 3.24 29.25
CA ASN A 4 -9.36 3.03 27.87
C ASN A 4 -7.86 2.68 27.77
N ILE A 5 -7.55 1.38 27.63
CA ILE A 5 -6.17 0.88 27.51
C ILE A 5 -5.56 1.19 26.14
N PHE A 6 -6.36 1.59 25.15
CA PHE A 6 -5.92 1.95 23.79
C PHE A 6 -5.73 3.45 23.59
N GLN A 7 -5.96 4.26 24.63
CA GLN A 7 -5.80 5.71 24.54
C GLN A 7 -4.33 6.08 24.40
N LEU A 8 -4.05 6.90 23.38
CA LEU A 8 -2.74 7.53 23.16
C LEU A 8 -2.88 9.03 23.42
N ASP A 9 -2.02 9.59 24.25
CA ASP A 9 -1.94 11.02 24.45
C ASP A 9 -1.04 11.69 23.39
N ASN A 10 -1.01 13.02 23.39
CA ASN A 10 -0.24 13.78 22.40
C ASN A 10 1.27 13.54 22.50
N GLU A 11 1.84 13.34 23.68
CA GLU A 11 3.28 13.06 23.83
C GLU A 11 3.63 11.67 23.28
N GLN A 12 2.78 10.66 23.53
CA GLN A 12 2.93 9.34 22.96
C GLN A 12 2.83 9.37 21.42
N LEU A 13 1.88 10.12 20.87
CA LEU A 13 1.75 10.28 19.41
C LEU A 13 2.94 11.01 18.79
N LYS A 14 3.50 12.02 19.48
CA LYS A 14 4.73 12.69 19.06
C LYS A 14 5.93 11.73 19.05
N GLU A 15 6.04 10.88 20.05
CA GLU A 15 7.09 9.87 20.13
C GLU A 15 6.97 8.85 19.01
N ILE A 16 5.75 8.38 18.70
CA ILE A 16 5.48 7.48 17.57
C ILE A 16 5.89 8.15 16.25
N ALA A 17 5.55 9.42 16.04
CA ALA A 17 5.92 10.14 14.83
C ALA A 17 7.45 10.28 14.67
N ARG A 18 8.17 10.62 15.76
CA ARG A 18 9.64 10.69 15.76
C ARG A 18 10.28 9.32 15.52
N SER A 19 9.75 8.29 16.17
CA SER A 19 10.22 6.91 15.99
C SER A 19 10.02 6.44 14.55
N PHE A 20 8.86 6.68 13.96
CA PHE A 20 8.59 6.34 12.56
C PHE A 20 9.57 7.05 11.61
N LYS A 21 9.76 8.37 11.77
CA LYS A 21 10.76 9.13 11.00
C LYS A 21 12.14 8.49 11.10
N ALA A 22 12.61 8.21 12.32
CA ALA A 22 13.93 7.62 12.55
C ALA A 22 14.07 6.22 11.90
N LYS A 23 13.00 5.40 11.96
CA LYS A 23 12.99 4.07 11.33
C LYS A 23 12.98 4.12 9.81
N VAL A 24 12.33 5.11 9.21
CA VAL A 24 12.43 5.35 7.76
C VAL A 24 13.85 5.80 7.39
N GLU A 25 14.45 6.72 8.16
CA GLU A 25 15.85 7.15 7.95
C GLU A 25 16.82 5.95 8.06
N GLU A 26 16.63 5.08 9.04
CA GLU A 26 17.40 3.84 9.19
C GLU A 26 17.25 2.96 7.94
N GLY A 27 16.02 2.75 7.46
CA GLY A 27 15.72 1.94 6.29
C GLY A 27 16.27 2.48 4.97
N LEU A 28 16.42 3.80 4.84
CA LEU A 28 17.06 4.42 3.67
C LEU A 28 18.60 4.26 3.69
N ASN A 29 19.17 3.99 4.86
CA ASN A 29 20.62 3.93 5.04
C ASN A 29 21.16 2.50 5.16
N THR A 30 20.34 1.55 5.61
CA THR A 30 20.78 0.22 6.03
C THR A 30 19.92 -0.87 5.42
N GLU A 31 20.53 -1.93 4.94
CA GLU A 31 19.82 -3.13 4.52
C GLU A 31 19.23 -3.88 5.72
N ASN A 32 18.13 -4.59 5.50
CA ASN A 32 17.42 -5.37 6.51
C ASN A 32 16.94 -4.59 7.73
N ALA A 33 16.76 -3.27 7.60
CA ALA A 33 16.14 -2.44 8.61
C ALA A 33 14.66 -2.83 8.83
N GLU A 34 14.11 -2.41 9.96
CA GLU A 34 12.72 -2.66 10.34
C GLU A 34 11.73 -2.16 9.26
N ILE A 35 11.81 -0.89 8.89
CA ILE A 35 11.16 -0.33 7.70
C ILE A 35 12.13 -0.48 6.53
N GLN A 36 11.79 -1.32 5.56
CA GLN A 36 12.76 -1.75 4.54
C GLN A 36 13.11 -0.66 3.52
N CYS A 37 12.23 0.30 3.25
CA CYS A 37 12.45 1.40 2.30
C CYS A 37 13.00 0.92 0.95
N ILE A 38 12.26 0.05 0.26
CA ILE A 38 12.68 -0.58 -1.00
C ILE A 38 12.62 0.44 -2.15
N PRO A 39 13.75 0.83 -2.75
CA PRO A 39 13.76 1.72 -3.91
C PRO A 39 13.11 1.06 -5.12
N THR A 40 12.36 1.82 -5.90
CA THR A 40 11.78 1.37 -7.17
C THR A 40 12.46 2.10 -8.31
N PHE A 41 13.10 1.37 -9.24
CA PHE A 41 13.88 1.95 -10.35
C PHE A 41 13.00 2.33 -11.54
N ILE A 42 11.86 2.95 -11.26
CA ILE A 42 10.91 3.49 -12.23
C ILE A 42 10.72 4.96 -11.87
N THR A 43 11.13 5.87 -12.72
CA THR A 43 11.11 7.32 -12.47
C THR A 43 10.18 8.02 -13.47
N PRO A 44 8.85 8.05 -13.20
CA PRO A 44 7.91 8.72 -14.09
C PRO A 44 8.21 10.22 -14.16
N LYS A 45 8.17 10.74 -15.40
CA LYS A 45 8.21 12.19 -15.62
C LYS A 45 6.79 12.64 -16.00
N ALA A 46 6.28 13.69 -15.37
CA ALA A 46 4.95 14.22 -15.68
C ALA A 46 4.76 14.51 -17.18
N SER A 47 5.81 14.96 -17.86
CA SER A 47 5.82 15.22 -19.31
C SER A 47 5.72 13.96 -20.19
N SER A 48 6.00 12.76 -19.66
CA SER A 48 5.94 11.48 -20.39
C SER A 48 4.60 10.77 -20.18
N ILE A 49 3.73 11.25 -19.31
CA ILE A 49 2.42 10.65 -19.04
C ILE A 49 1.45 11.01 -20.18
N ASN A 50 1.58 10.27 -21.29
CA ASN A 50 0.72 10.40 -22.45
C ASN A 50 0.67 9.08 -23.22
N GLY A 51 -0.45 8.81 -23.92
CA GLY A 51 -0.64 7.59 -24.68
C GLY A 51 -1.35 6.49 -23.92
N LYS A 52 -1.17 5.25 -24.33
CA LYS A 52 -1.86 4.09 -23.76
C LYS A 52 -0.87 3.05 -23.24
N SER A 53 -1.25 2.38 -22.20
CA SER A 53 -0.51 1.26 -21.63
C SER A 53 -1.45 0.08 -21.32
N LEU A 54 -0.95 -1.13 -21.50
CA LEU A 54 -1.57 -2.33 -20.94
C LEU A 54 -1.19 -2.44 -19.47
N VAL A 55 -2.18 -2.68 -18.63
CA VAL A 55 -1.97 -2.84 -17.20
C VAL A 55 -2.43 -4.20 -16.76
N LEU A 56 -1.54 -4.89 -16.05
CA LEU A 56 -1.79 -6.12 -15.33
C LEU A 56 -1.74 -5.79 -13.83
N ASP A 57 -2.72 -6.26 -13.06
CA ASP A 57 -2.74 -6.07 -11.62
C ASP A 57 -3.02 -7.40 -10.93
N LEU A 58 -1.98 -7.96 -10.31
CA LEU A 58 -2.01 -9.23 -9.61
C LEU A 58 -2.03 -8.97 -8.10
N GLY A 59 -3.23 -8.88 -7.55
CA GLY A 59 -3.46 -8.68 -6.13
C GLY A 59 -3.57 -9.98 -5.32
N GLY A 60 -4.07 -9.88 -4.11
CA GLY A 60 -4.26 -11.06 -3.22
C GLY A 60 -5.57 -11.80 -3.41
N THR A 61 -6.57 -11.16 -4.01
CA THR A 61 -7.92 -11.70 -4.17
C THR A 61 -8.31 -11.86 -5.63
N ASN A 62 -7.88 -10.92 -6.46
CA ASN A 62 -8.21 -10.90 -7.89
C ASN A 62 -6.98 -10.50 -8.69
N TYR A 63 -6.97 -10.85 -9.97
CA TYR A 63 -6.13 -10.24 -10.97
C TYR A 63 -6.97 -9.55 -12.04
N ARG A 64 -6.44 -8.46 -12.57
CA ARG A 64 -7.13 -7.56 -13.51
C ARG A 64 -6.25 -7.25 -14.69
N VAL A 65 -6.88 -7.07 -15.85
CA VAL A 65 -6.21 -6.62 -17.09
C VAL A 65 -7.03 -5.49 -17.72
N ALA A 66 -6.39 -4.36 -18.02
CA ALA A 66 -7.04 -3.21 -18.64
C ALA A 66 -6.07 -2.42 -19.52
N ILE A 67 -6.59 -1.62 -20.44
CA ILE A 67 -5.84 -0.54 -21.09
C ILE A 67 -6.16 0.76 -20.35
N VAL A 68 -5.12 1.50 -19.99
CA VAL A 68 -5.25 2.86 -19.45
C VAL A 68 -4.82 3.85 -20.53
N ASP A 69 -5.69 4.79 -20.84
CA ASP A 69 -5.49 5.82 -21.87
C ASP A 69 -5.28 7.19 -21.19
N PHE A 70 -4.07 7.70 -21.28
CA PHE A 70 -3.62 8.98 -20.72
C PHE A 70 -3.70 10.14 -21.73
N SER A 71 -4.22 9.92 -22.94
CA SER A 71 -4.53 11.02 -23.87
C SER A 71 -5.72 11.88 -23.42
N LYS A 72 -6.42 11.44 -22.36
CA LYS A 72 -7.57 12.11 -21.76
C LYS A 72 -7.30 12.50 -20.31
N VAL A 73 -7.95 13.56 -19.86
CA VAL A 73 -7.91 14.03 -18.45
C VAL A 73 -9.35 14.07 -17.93
N PRO A 74 -9.69 13.29 -16.90
CA PRO A 74 -8.90 12.25 -16.27
C PRO A 74 -8.61 11.04 -17.19
N PRO A 75 -7.58 10.23 -16.91
CA PRO A 75 -7.28 9.02 -17.67
C PRO A 75 -8.49 8.08 -17.74
N THR A 76 -8.68 7.43 -18.88
CA THR A 76 -9.78 6.46 -19.02
C THR A 76 -9.25 5.03 -18.97
N ILE A 77 -10.01 4.16 -18.28
CA ILE A 77 -9.70 2.75 -18.15
C ILE A 77 -10.66 1.96 -19.03
N HIS A 78 -10.10 1.14 -19.90
CA HIS A 78 -10.84 0.26 -20.80
C HIS A 78 -10.68 -1.19 -20.35
N PRO A 79 -11.57 -1.69 -19.47
CA PRO A 79 -11.58 -3.09 -19.09
C PRO A 79 -12.02 -3.96 -20.26
N ASN A 80 -11.47 -5.16 -20.36
CA ASN A 80 -11.90 -6.17 -21.32
C ASN A 80 -12.93 -7.11 -20.69
N ASN A 81 -13.69 -7.85 -21.51
CA ASN A 81 -14.52 -8.94 -21.02
C ASN A 81 -13.64 -9.96 -20.26
N GLY A 82 -14.01 -10.25 -19.01
CA GLY A 82 -13.19 -11.10 -18.14
C GLY A 82 -11.93 -10.43 -17.59
N TRP A 83 -11.88 -9.11 -17.62
CA TRP A 83 -10.76 -8.29 -17.14
C TRP A 83 -10.42 -8.48 -15.66
N LYS A 84 -11.31 -9.11 -14.91
CA LYS A 84 -11.14 -9.42 -13.49
C LYS A 84 -11.45 -10.89 -13.25
N LYS A 85 -10.48 -11.62 -12.70
CA LYS A 85 -10.64 -13.02 -12.30
C LYS A 85 -10.27 -13.22 -10.84
N ASP A 86 -10.88 -14.22 -10.22
CA ASP A 86 -10.57 -14.66 -8.87
C ASP A 86 -9.23 -15.40 -8.80
N MET A 87 -8.48 -15.19 -7.72
CA MET A 87 -7.16 -15.79 -7.50
C MET A 87 -7.20 -17.24 -7.00
N SER A 88 -8.38 -17.82 -6.78
CA SER A 88 -8.53 -19.15 -6.18
C SER A 88 -7.81 -20.24 -6.97
N VAL A 89 -7.79 -20.14 -8.30
CA VAL A 89 -7.11 -21.09 -9.19
C VAL A 89 -5.61 -21.12 -8.94
N MET A 90 -4.98 -19.96 -8.72
CA MET A 90 -3.55 -19.87 -8.44
C MET A 90 -3.12 -20.45 -7.09
N LYS A 91 -4.10 -20.74 -6.22
CA LYS A 91 -3.86 -21.38 -4.91
C LYS A 91 -3.96 -22.90 -4.99
N SER A 92 -4.24 -23.44 -6.17
CA SER A 92 -4.31 -24.89 -6.38
C SER A 92 -2.89 -25.49 -6.27
N PRO A 93 -2.75 -26.65 -5.59
CA PRO A 93 -1.48 -27.35 -5.54
C PRO A 93 -0.95 -27.66 -6.94
N GLY A 94 0.33 -27.34 -7.16
CA GLY A 94 0.99 -27.62 -8.45
C GLY A 94 0.70 -26.61 -9.57
N TYR A 95 0.03 -25.48 -9.28
CA TYR A 95 -0.15 -24.41 -10.25
C TYR A 95 1.21 -23.83 -10.70
N THR A 96 1.38 -23.66 -12.01
CA THR A 96 2.67 -23.37 -12.63
C THR A 96 2.75 -21.93 -13.15
N ARG A 97 3.98 -21.47 -13.40
CA ARG A 97 4.25 -20.20 -14.08
C ARG A 97 3.64 -20.15 -15.49
N GLU A 98 3.69 -21.26 -16.21
CA GLU A 98 3.12 -21.33 -17.55
C GLU A 98 1.61 -21.17 -17.55
N GLU A 99 0.92 -21.78 -16.59
CA GLU A 99 -0.53 -21.61 -16.40
C GLU A 99 -0.88 -20.17 -16.08
N LEU A 100 -0.12 -19.50 -15.18
CA LEU A 100 -0.30 -18.08 -14.89
C LEU A 100 -0.12 -17.22 -16.15
N PHE A 101 0.95 -17.44 -16.90
CA PHE A 101 1.24 -16.66 -18.10
C PHE A 101 0.20 -16.89 -19.20
N LYS A 102 -0.27 -18.12 -19.35
CA LYS A 102 -1.37 -18.45 -20.27
C LYS A 102 -2.66 -17.74 -19.87
N GLU A 103 -3.04 -17.76 -18.61
CA GLU A 103 -4.25 -17.06 -18.15
C GLU A 103 -4.17 -15.55 -18.39
N LEU A 104 -3.02 -14.93 -18.10
CA LEU A 104 -2.80 -13.50 -18.39
C LEU A 104 -2.87 -13.23 -19.91
N ALA A 105 -2.28 -14.09 -20.73
CA ALA A 105 -2.35 -13.97 -22.17
C ALA A 105 -3.78 -14.10 -22.71
N ASP A 106 -4.57 -15.05 -22.16
CA ASP A 106 -5.97 -15.24 -22.51
C ASP A 106 -6.83 -14.01 -22.16
N MET A 107 -6.57 -13.36 -21.03
CA MET A 107 -7.24 -12.12 -20.64
C MET A 107 -6.87 -10.93 -21.55
N ILE A 108 -5.67 -10.91 -22.08
CA ILE A 108 -5.20 -9.89 -23.03
C ILE A 108 -5.83 -10.12 -24.42
N THR A 109 -6.15 -11.37 -24.77
CA THR A 109 -6.77 -11.71 -26.05
C THR A 109 -8.14 -11.04 -26.19
N GLY A 110 -8.37 -10.31 -27.27
CA GLY A 110 -9.64 -9.58 -27.51
C GLY A 110 -9.64 -8.11 -27.08
N ILE A 111 -8.63 -7.63 -26.39
CA ILE A 111 -8.49 -6.19 -26.17
C ILE A 111 -8.24 -5.50 -27.52
N LYS A 112 -9.01 -4.46 -27.89
CA LYS A 112 -8.76 -3.62 -29.06
C LYS A 112 -7.43 -2.88 -28.90
N ARG A 113 -6.52 -3.02 -29.86
CA ARG A 113 -5.10 -2.79 -29.64
C ARG A 113 -4.50 -1.83 -30.63
N GLU A 114 -3.47 -1.13 -30.16
CA GLU A 114 -2.48 -0.48 -30.99
C GLU A 114 -1.43 -1.49 -31.45
N LYS A 115 -0.61 -1.15 -32.44
CA LYS A 115 0.42 -2.07 -32.97
C LYS A 115 1.52 -2.38 -31.94
N GLU A 116 1.82 -1.40 -31.10
CA GLU A 116 2.81 -1.49 -30.02
C GLU A 116 2.28 -0.84 -28.76
N MET A 117 2.64 -1.38 -27.58
CA MET A 117 2.17 -0.88 -26.29
C MET A 117 3.12 -1.30 -25.15
N PRO A 118 3.43 -0.43 -24.19
CA PRO A 118 4.13 -0.82 -22.98
C PRO A 118 3.21 -1.53 -22.00
N ILE A 119 3.79 -2.35 -21.10
CA ILE A 119 3.08 -3.06 -20.04
C ILE A 119 3.49 -2.49 -18.68
N GLY A 120 2.49 -2.17 -17.83
CA GLY A 120 2.67 -2.04 -16.39
C GLY A 120 2.16 -3.28 -15.68
N TYR A 121 2.89 -3.75 -14.69
CA TYR A 121 2.52 -4.92 -13.91
C TYR A 121 2.55 -4.59 -12.41
N CYS A 122 1.37 -4.33 -11.85
CA CYS A 122 1.19 -4.22 -10.40
C CYS A 122 1.25 -5.63 -9.81
N PHE A 123 2.24 -5.86 -8.97
CA PHE A 123 2.53 -7.17 -8.40
C PHE A 123 2.62 -7.08 -6.88
N SER A 124 1.51 -7.42 -6.20
CA SER A 124 1.32 -7.21 -4.76
C SER A 124 1.85 -8.37 -3.91
N TYR A 125 3.11 -8.79 -4.18
CA TYR A 125 3.83 -9.80 -3.41
C TYR A 125 5.22 -9.28 -3.03
N PRO A 126 5.87 -9.86 -2.01
CA PRO A 126 7.22 -9.48 -1.61
C PRO A 126 8.23 -9.63 -2.75
N THR A 127 8.76 -8.52 -3.22
CA THR A 127 9.74 -8.46 -4.31
C THR A 127 10.89 -7.51 -4.00
N GLU A 128 12.00 -7.72 -4.67
CA GLU A 128 13.13 -6.81 -4.77
C GLU A 128 13.12 -6.16 -6.15
N SER A 129 13.11 -4.83 -6.20
CA SER A 129 13.17 -4.10 -7.46
C SER A 129 14.55 -4.20 -8.09
N VAL A 130 14.60 -4.33 -9.42
CA VAL A 130 15.87 -4.37 -10.18
C VAL A 130 15.97 -3.17 -11.12
N PRO A 131 17.21 -2.74 -11.50
CA PRO A 131 17.44 -1.50 -12.26
C PRO A 131 16.73 -1.41 -13.62
N SER A 132 16.33 -2.53 -14.21
CA SER A 132 15.53 -2.55 -15.45
C SER A 132 14.09 -2.03 -15.27
N GLY A 133 13.65 -1.81 -14.02
CA GLY A 133 12.26 -1.54 -13.67
C GLY A 133 11.39 -2.80 -13.60
N ASP A 134 12.04 -3.97 -13.51
CA ASP A 134 11.40 -5.26 -13.19
C ASP A 134 11.52 -5.54 -11.69
N ALA A 135 10.99 -6.67 -11.22
CA ALA A 135 11.07 -7.07 -9.81
C ALA A 135 11.32 -8.58 -9.68
N LYS A 136 12.21 -8.94 -8.75
CA LYS A 136 12.54 -10.31 -8.41
C LYS A 136 11.63 -10.78 -7.27
N LEU A 137 10.94 -11.90 -7.47
CA LEU A 137 10.07 -12.47 -6.44
C LEU A 137 10.90 -13.09 -5.31
N LEU A 138 10.67 -12.63 -4.08
CA LEU A 138 11.37 -13.17 -2.90
C LEU A 138 10.64 -14.37 -2.31
N ARG A 139 9.31 -14.31 -2.23
CA ARG A 139 8.45 -15.39 -1.74
C ARG A 139 7.01 -15.13 -2.13
N TRP A 140 6.23 -16.18 -2.23
CA TRP A 140 4.79 -16.08 -2.32
C TRP A 140 4.15 -15.86 -0.94
N THR A 141 2.96 -15.29 -0.94
CA THR A 141 2.09 -15.06 0.21
C THR A 141 0.63 -15.29 -0.20
N LYS A 142 -0.31 -15.09 0.70
CA LYS A 142 -1.76 -15.12 0.38
C LYS A 142 -2.25 -16.46 -0.18
N GLY A 143 -1.53 -17.56 0.12
CA GLY A 143 -1.89 -18.93 -0.29
C GLY A 143 -1.49 -19.32 -1.71
N VAL A 144 -0.71 -18.50 -2.40
CA VAL A 144 -0.09 -18.85 -3.70
C VAL A 144 1.27 -19.51 -3.47
N ASP A 145 1.65 -20.51 -4.29
CA ASP A 145 2.93 -21.19 -4.22
C ASP A 145 3.38 -21.70 -5.62
N ILE A 146 3.90 -20.79 -6.45
CA ILE A 146 4.49 -21.13 -7.75
C ILE A 146 6.02 -21.13 -7.59
N LYS A 147 6.58 -22.29 -7.26
CA LYS A 147 7.97 -22.44 -6.81
C LYS A 147 9.00 -21.96 -7.80
N GLU A 148 8.81 -22.24 -9.09
CA GLU A 148 9.74 -21.85 -10.17
C GLU A 148 9.84 -20.34 -10.41
N MET A 149 9.01 -19.53 -9.79
CA MET A 149 9.10 -18.06 -9.88
C MET A 149 9.88 -17.44 -8.72
N ILE A 150 10.13 -18.19 -7.64
CA ILE A 150 10.85 -17.65 -6.47
C ILE A 150 12.34 -17.45 -6.85
N GLY A 151 12.83 -16.24 -6.60
CA GLY A 151 14.19 -15.86 -6.95
C GLY A 151 14.39 -15.36 -8.38
N GLU A 152 13.32 -15.41 -9.22
CA GLU A 152 13.35 -14.95 -10.60
C GLU A 152 12.65 -13.58 -10.75
N VAL A 153 13.01 -12.84 -11.81
CA VAL A 153 12.27 -11.64 -12.20
C VAL A 153 10.91 -12.04 -12.79
N VAL A 154 9.89 -11.26 -12.49
CA VAL A 154 8.51 -11.62 -12.87
C VAL A 154 8.05 -10.98 -14.17
N GLY A 155 8.64 -9.85 -14.57
CA GLY A 155 8.20 -9.09 -15.72
C GLY A 155 8.79 -9.61 -17.04
N LYS A 156 10.10 -9.68 -17.18
CA LYS A 156 10.77 -10.04 -18.44
C LYS A 156 10.33 -11.41 -19.03
N PRO A 157 10.23 -12.50 -18.22
CA PRO A 157 9.73 -13.77 -18.74
C PRO A 157 8.28 -13.70 -19.23
N LEU A 158 7.43 -12.92 -18.57
CA LEU A 158 6.06 -12.68 -19.03
C LEU A 158 6.02 -11.87 -20.32
N LEU A 159 6.84 -10.83 -20.44
CA LEU A 159 6.97 -10.02 -21.66
C LEU A 159 7.34 -10.89 -22.86
N ASP A 160 8.33 -11.77 -22.70
CA ASP A 160 8.81 -12.67 -23.76
C ASP A 160 7.70 -13.65 -24.16
N TYR A 161 7.05 -14.27 -23.17
CA TYR A 161 5.92 -15.17 -23.39
C TYR A 161 4.78 -14.51 -24.18
N LEU A 162 4.42 -13.26 -23.83
CA LEU A 162 3.37 -12.51 -24.51
C LEU A 162 3.76 -12.12 -25.95
N ASN A 163 5.01 -11.73 -26.18
CA ASN A 163 5.51 -11.35 -27.50
C ASN A 163 5.62 -12.53 -28.48
N GLU A 164 5.91 -13.74 -27.99
CA GLU A 164 5.94 -14.95 -28.81
C GLU A 164 4.54 -15.38 -29.29
N ARG A 165 3.52 -15.14 -28.49
CA ARG A 165 2.14 -15.66 -28.72
C ARG A 165 1.16 -14.63 -29.27
N ASN A 166 1.50 -13.35 -29.22
CA ASN A 166 0.61 -12.26 -29.65
C ASN A 166 1.10 -11.61 -30.96
N LYS A 167 0.13 -11.17 -31.80
CA LYS A 167 0.40 -10.36 -32.99
C LYS A 167 0.83 -8.91 -32.65
N ILE A 168 0.85 -8.56 -31.36
CA ILE A 168 1.20 -7.24 -30.85
C ILE A 168 2.55 -7.32 -30.23
N LYS A 169 3.35 -6.31 -30.47
CA LYS A 169 4.63 -6.12 -29.83
C LYS A 169 4.45 -5.30 -28.55
N PHE A 170 4.72 -5.91 -27.43
CA PHE A 170 4.89 -5.19 -26.18
C PHE A 170 6.32 -4.67 -26.08
N THR A 171 6.46 -3.35 -25.90
CA THR A 171 7.77 -2.69 -26.02
C THR A 171 8.62 -2.85 -24.76
N ASN A 172 7.98 -2.83 -23.59
CA ASN A 172 8.63 -3.03 -22.30
C ASN A 172 7.63 -3.55 -21.27
N ILE A 173 8.12 -3.94 -20.09
CA ILE A 173 7.33 -4.23 -18.92
C ILE A 173 7.97 -3.54 -17.70
N LYS A 174 7.14 -2.88 -16.88
CA LYS A 174 7.53 -2.29 -15.60
C LYS A 174 6.74 -2.93 -14.49
N VAL A 175 7.43 -3.38 -13.44
CA VAL A 175 6.85 -4.11 -12.30
C VAL A 175 6.96 -3.26 -11.04
N LEU A 176 5.85 -3.08 -10.32
CA LEU A 176 5.82 -2.28 -9.11
C LEU A 176 4.81 -2.84 -8.10
N ASN A 177 5.03 -2.47 -6.83
CA ASN A 177 4.10 -2.77 -5.74
C ASN A 177 2.84 -1.90 -5.82
N ASP A 178 1.71 -2.36 -5.26
CA ASP A 178 0.43 -1.65 -5.23
C ASP A 178 0.49 -0.28 -4.55
N THR A 179 1.27 -0.14 -3.47
CA THR A 179 1.43 1.15 -2.77
C THR A 179 2.22 2.16 -3.62
N VAL A 180 3.22 1.69 -4.38
CA VAL A 180 3.93 2.53 -5.36
C VAL A 180 3.01 2.89 -6.53
N ALA A 181 2.13 1.98 -6.94
CA ALA A 181 1.12 2.30 -7.94
C ALA A 181 0.16 3.39 -7.44
N SER A 182 -0.31 3.31 -6.19
CA SER A 182 -1.11 4.37 -5.59
C SER A 182 -0.36 5.71 -5.53
N LEU A 183 0.93 5.70 -5.18
CA LEU A 183 1.80 6.88 -5.24
C LEU A 183 1.82 7.50 -6.64
N PHE A 184 2.02 6.68 -7.68
CA PHE A 184 2.11 7.16 -9.07
C PHE A 184 0.78 7.71 -9.59
N ALA A 185 -0.35 7.18 -9.14
CA ALA A 185 -1.65 7.71 -9.50
C ALA A 185 -1.81 9.19 -9.13
N GLY A 186 -1.16 9.63 -8.05
CA GLY A 186 -1.12 11.04 -7.65
C GLY A 186 -0.49 11.96 -8.70
N LEU A 187 0.43 11.45 -9.53
CA LEU A 187 1.11 12.22 -10.58
C LEU A 187 0.18 12.65 -11.74
N THR A 188 -1.06 12.20 -11.77
CA THR A 188 -2.08 12.73 -12.69
C THR A 188 -2.42 14.19 -12.41
N ASP A 189 -2.07 14.71 -11.24
CA ASP A 189 -2.15 16.10 -10.86
C ASP A 189 -0.75 16.55 -10.37
N ASN A 190 -0.09 17.38 -11.16
CA ASN A 190 1.29 17.83 -10.90
C ASN A 190 1.36 19.13 -10.09
N SER A 191 0.29 19.54 -9.43
CA SER A 191 0.21 20.78 -8.65
C SER A 191 0.75 20.66 -7.21
N TYR A 192 1.29 19.50 -6.83
CA TYR A 192 1.78 19.20 -5.49
C TYR A 192 3.30 19.17 -5.42
N ASP A 193 3.83 19.55 -4.24
CA ASP A 193 5.28 19.56 -3.97
C ASP A 193 5.80 18.16 -3.58
N ALA A 194 4.90 17.31 -3.03
CA ALA A 194 5.21 15.94 -2.65
C ALA A 194 3.98 15.02 -2.79
N TYR A 195 4.26 13.72 -2.87
CA TYR A 195 3.23 12.70 -3.06
C TYR A 195 3.45 11.55 -2.08
N ILE A 196 2.37 11.02 -1.53
CA ILE A 196 2.36 9.84 -0.67
C ILE A 196 1.28 8.88 -1.17
N GLY A 197 1.64 7.62 -1.38
CA GLY A 197 0.70 6.51 -1.52
C GLY A 197 0.49 5.88 -0.14
N LEU A 198 -0.76 5.66 0.24
CA LEU A 198 -1.15 5.05 1.51
C LEU A 198 -2.17 3.95 1.27
N ILE A 199 -1.92 2.78 1.83
CA ILE A 199 -2.90 1.70 1.91
C ILE A 199 -3.24 1.44 3.37
N VAL A 200 -4.54 1.51 3.72
CA VAL A 200 -5.09 1.06 5.00
C VAL A 200 -6.37 0.25 4.70
N GLY A 201 -6.17 -1.02 4.48
CA GLY A 201 -7.21 -1.98 4.11
C GLY A 201 -7.04 -3.28 4.88
N THR A 202 -6.99 -4.41 4.21
CA THR A 202 -6.62 -5.71 4.78
C THR A 202 -5.23 -5.67 5.42
N GLY A 203 -4.26 -5.03 4.73
CA GLY A 203 -2.95 -4.68 5.24
C GLY A 203 -2.75 -3.17 5.30
N THR A 204 -1.52 -2.73 5.62
CA THR A 204 -1.13 -1.32 5.59
C THR A 204 0.27 -1.14 5.01
N ASN A 205 0.44 -0.10 4.19
CA ASN A 205 1.73 0.28 3.64
C ASN A 205 1.75 1.75 3.21
N MET A 206 2.95 2.32 3.07
CA MET A 206 3.19 3.67 2.57
C MET A 206 4.29 3.67 1.52
N ALA A 207 4.18 4.59 0.55
CA ALA A 207 5.22 4.87 -0.43
C ALA A 207 5.34 6.38 -0.66
N THR A 208 6.54 6.85 -0.98
CA THR A 208 6.78 8.26 -1.30
C THR A 208 8.02 8.40 -2.19
N PHE A 209 8.26 9.61 -2.70
CA PHE A 209 9.48 9.93 -3.43
C PHE A 209 10.56 10.46 -2.46
N ILE A 210 11.76 9.91 -2.57
CA ILE A 210 12.93 10.29 -1.76
C ILE A 210 14.06 10.74 -2.70
N PRO A 211 14.79 11.82 -2.38
CA PRO A 211 15.99 12.19 -3.14
C PRO A 211 17.02 11.06 -3.13
N ALA A 212 17.57 10.75 -4.30
CA ALA A 212 18.47 9.60 -4.47
C ALA A 212 19.72 9.68 -3.57
N ASP A 213 20.23 10.90 -3.34
CA ASP A 213 21.38 11.18 -2.46
C ASP A 213 21.09 10.87 -0.96
N LYS A 214 19.82 10.73 -0.59
CA LYS A 214 19.38 10.36 0.77
C LYS A 214 19.22 8.85 0.97
N ILE A 215 19.34 8.05 -0.08
CA ILE A 215 19.24 6.60 -0.02
C ILE A 215 20.65 5.99 -0.05
N LYS A 216 21.32 5.96 1.09
CA LYS A 216 22.74 5.56 1.17
C LYS A 216 23.01 4.09 0.88
N LYS A 217 22.00 3.22 1.03
CA LYS A 217 22.12 1.81 0.70
C LYS A 217 22.07 1.52 -0.80
N LEU A 218 21.72 2.50 -1.66
CA LEU A 218 21.83 2.32 -3.10
C LEU A 218 23.27 2.04 -3.53
N SER A 219 23.46 0.94 -4.28
CA SER A 219 24.74 0.62 -4.86
C SER A 219 25.22 1.78 -5.76
N PRO A 220 26.53 2.12 -5.74
CA PRO A 220 27.10 3.13 -6.64
C PRO A 220 26.84 2.85 -8.13
N SER A 221 26.67 1.58 -8.52
CA SER A 221 26.30 1.19 -9.89
C SER A 221 24.84 1.50 -10.25
N HIS A 222 24.00 1.80 -9.27
CA HIS A 222 22.58 2.11 -9.45
C HIS A 222 22.27 3.58 -9.13
N LYS A 223 23.27 4.48 -9.24
CA LYS A 223 23.05 5.91 -9.05
C LYS A 223 22.08 6.44 -10.09
N VAL A 224 20.95 6.93 -9.60
CA VAL A 224 19.94 7.66 -10.34
C VAL A 224 19.89 9.05 -9.76
N ASP A 225 19.81 10.08 -10.59
CA ASP A 225 19.64 11.45 -10.12
C ASP A 225 18.16 11.76 -9.87
N GLY A 226 17.90 12.68 -8.93
CA GLY A 226 16.55 13.18 -8.66
C GLY A 226 15.80 12.39 -7.59
N LEU A 227 14.49 12.25 -7.77
CA LEU A 227 13.61 11.59 -6.83
C LEU A 227 13.38 10.13 -7.23
N ILE A 228 13.53 9.24 -6.28
CA ILE A 228 13.28 7.80 -6.43
C ILE A 228 12.01 7.44 -5.65
N PRO A 229 11.07 6.70 -6.26
CA PRO A 229 9.94 6.14 -5.52
C PRO A 229 10.44 5.06 -4.57
N VAL A 230 10.01 5.12 -3.33
CA VAL A 230 10.40 4.17 -2.28
C VAL A 230 9.14 3.53 -1.70
N ASN A 231 9.07 2.20 -1.80
CA ASN A 231 8.13 1.40 -1.05
C ASN A 231 8.66 1.22 0.36
N LEU A 232 8.00 1.80 1.35
CA LEU A 232 8.52 1.80 2.72
C LEU A 232 8.47 0.41 3.38
N GLU A 233 7.48 -0.41 3.04
CA GLU A 233 7.13 -1.61 3.83
C GLU A 233 6.82 -1.23 5.29
N SER A 234 6.04 -0.16 5.45
CA SER A 234 5.75 0.48 6.74
C SER A 234 4.97 -0.39 7.71
N GLY A 235 4.29 -1.43 7.22
CA GLY A 235 3.64 -2.45 8.05
C GLY A 235 4.59 -3.11 9.06
N ASN A 236 5.90 -3.15 8.75
CA ASN A 236 6.92 -3.72 9.62
C ASN A 236 7.30 -2.83 10.81
N PHE A 237 6.96 -1.55 10.80
CA PHE A 237 7.25 -0.65 11.92
C PHE A 237 6.75 -1.21 13.25
N HIS A 238 7.55 -1.08 14.30
CA HIS A 238 7.17 -1.44 15.66
C HIS A 238 6.87 -0.16 16.46
N PRO A 239 5.61 0.30 16.49
CA PRO A 239 5.28 1.51 17.24
C PRO A 239 5.59 1.35 18.72
N PRO A 240 6.14 2.37 19.40
CA PRO A 240 6.10 2.41 20.85
C PRO A 240 4.65 2.45 21.37
N PHE A 241 4.46 2.09 22.63
CA PHE A 241 3.17 2.11 23.34
C PHE A 241 2.10 1.13 22.82
N LEU A 242 2.50 0.04 22.16
CA LEU A 242 1.61 -1.08 21.95
C LEU A 242 1.24 -1.74 23.29
N THR A 243 0.03 -2.25 23.38
CA THR A 243 -0.52 -2.83 24.62
C THR A 243 -0.19 -4.32 24.75
N ALA A 244 -0.49 -4.90 25.92
CA ALA A 244 -0.43 -6.34 26.14
C ALA A 244 -1.37 -7.11 25.19
N VAL A 245 -2.50 -6.49 24.80
CA VAL A 245 -3.46 -7.06 23.83
C VAL A 245 -2.81 -7.19 22.45
N ASP A 246 -2.07 -6.17 21.99
CA ASP A 246 -1.32 -6.22 20.72
C ASP A 246 -0.26 -7.33 20.75
N ASN A 247 0.39 -7.54 21.89
CA ASN A 247 1.36 -8.63 22.06
C ASN A 247 0.69 -10.01 21.98
N THR A 248 -0.50 -10.15 22.54
CA THR A 248 -1.29 -11.38 22.43
C THR A 248 -1.62 -11.68 20.96
N VAL A 249 -2.13 -10.69 20.22
CA VAL A 249 -2.43 -10.85 18.78
C VAL A 249 -1.17 -11.21 17.99
N ASP A 250 -0.04 -10.59 18.31
CA ASP A 250 1.23 -10.88 17.65
C ASP A 250 1.68 -12.32 17.86
N VAL A 251 1.66 -12.81 19.10
CA VAL A 251 2.13 -14.17 19.44
C VAL A 251 1.30 -15.26 18.74
N ILE A 252 -0.01 -15.07 18.58
CA ILE A 252 -0.89 -16.04 17.92
C ILE A 252 -0.96 -15.90 16.39
N SER A 253 -0.30 -14.91 15.81
CA SER A 253 -0.27 -14.68 14.37
C SER A 253 0.69 -15.63 13.63
N ASP A 254 0.57 -15.71 12.30
CA ASP A 254 1.43 -16.52 11.44
C ASP A 254 2.90 -16.03 11.41
N ASN A 255 3.18 -14.82 11.90
CA ASN A 255 4.50 -14.17 11.83
C ASN A 255 4.83 -13.37 13.10
N PRO A 256 4.96 -14.02 14.28
CA PRO A 256 5.27 -13.35 15.54
C PRO A 256 6.51 -12.45 15.46
N GLY A 257 6.42 -11.26 16.05
CA GLY A 257 7.49 -10.26 16.06
C GLY A 257 7.64 -9.43 14.78
N ARG A 258 6.87 -9.73 13.73
CA ARG A 258 6.91 -9.00 12.45
C ARG A 258 5.62 -8.22 12.21
N GLN A 259 5.67 -7.22 11.33
CA GLN A 259 4.52 -6.45 10.88
C GLN A 259 3.68 -5.89 12.04
N ARG A 260 4.35 -5.39 13.08
CA ARG A 260 3.70 -4.93 14.31
C ARG A 260 2.77 -3.73 14.07
N PHE A 261 3.15 -2.81 13.18
CA PHE A 261 2.28 -1.72 12.78
C PHE A 261 1.05 -2.22 12.02
N GLU A 262 1.25 -3.13 11.06
CA GLU A 262 0.12 -3.70 10.33
C GLU A 262 -0.86 -4.39 11.27
N LYS A 263 -0.38 -5.15 12.25
CA LYS A 263 -1.22 -5.81 13.25
C LYS A 263 -1.99 -4.83 14.14
N ALA A 264 -1.42 -3.65 14.40
CA ALA A 264 -2.06 -2.64 15.23
C ALA A 264 -3.08 -1.77 14.48
N VAL A 265 -2.98 -1.67 13.12
CA VAL A 265 -3.79 -0.69 12.36
C VAL A 265 -4.62 -1.29 11.23
N SER A 266 -4.28 -2.47 10.69
CA SER A 266 -4.93 -2.94 9.47
C SER A 266 -6.22 -3.73 9.73
N GLY A 267 -7.07 -3.74 8.72
CA GLY A 267 -8.40 -4.35 8.79
C GLY A 267 -8.40 -5.84 9.10
N MET A 268 -7.33 -6.55 8.77
CA MET A 268 -7.20 -7.97 9.06
C MET A 268 -7.17 -8.26 10.56
N TYR A 269 -6.58 -7.35 11.35
CA TYR A 269 -6.25 -7.61 12.75
C TYR A 269 -7.10 -6.85 13.77
N LEU A 270 -7.83 -5.78 13.39
CA LEU A 270 -8.59 -5.00 14.38
C LEU A 270 -9.66 -5.85 15.10
N GLY A 271 -10.24 -6.82 14.41
CA GLY A 271 -11.15 -7.77 15.03
C GLY A 271 -10.47 -8.70 16.04
N ASP A 272 -9.26 -9.14 15.73
CA ASP A 272 -8.48 -10.00 16.63
C ASP A 272 -8.03 -9.24 17.89
N ILE A 273 -7.74 -7.93 17.77
CA ILE A 273 -7.49 -7.07 18.94
C ILE A 273 -8.72 -7.03 19.84
N LEU A 274 -9.93 -6.91 19.28
CA LEU A 274 -11.16 -6.94 20.07
C LEU A 274 -11.36 -8.29 20.75
N LYS A 275 -11.18 -9.40 20.05
CA LYS A 275 -11.25 -10.76 20.64
C LYS A 275 -10.24 -10.92 21.79
N ALA A 276 -9.00 -10.52 21.57
CA ALA A 276 -7.94 -10.63 22.58
C ALA A 276 -8.22 -9.75 23.83
N THR A 277 -9.05 -8.70 23.70
CA THR A 277 -9.51 -7.90 24.83
C THR A 277 -10.54 -8.64 25.70
N PHE A 278 -11.26 -9.60 25.12
CA PHE A 278 -12.29 -10.41 25.79
C PHE A 278 -11.99 -11.91 25.66
N PRO A 279 -10.94 -12.42 26.30
CA PRO A 279 -10.45 -13.79 26.08
C PRO A 279 -11.38 -14.90 26.56
N LEU A 280 -12.38 -14.58 27.39
CA LEU A 280 -13.38 -15.51 27.90
C LEU A 280 -14.67 -15.53 27.09
N GLU A 281 -14.78 -14.68 26.05
CA GLU A 281 -15.96 -14.61 25.20
C GLU A 281 -15.75 -15.40 23.92
N GLU A 282 -16.80 -16.05 23.43
CA GLU A 282 -16.79 -16.73 22.14
C GLU A 282 -17.16 -15.77 21.03
N PHE A 283 -16.29 -15.69 20.01
CA PHE A 283 -16.50 -14.91 18.81
C PHE A 283 -16.48 -15.78 17.56
N GLU A 284 -17.11 -15.31 16.49
CA GLU A 284 -17.07 -15.95 15.18
C GLU A 284 -15.61 -16.14 14.70
N LYS A 285 -15.34 -17.21 13.93
CA LYS A 285 -14.01 -17.48 13.38
C LYS A 285 -13.46 -16.32 12.57
N LYS A 286 -14.28 -15.73 11.68
CA LYS A 286 -13.91 -14.58 10.86
C LYS A 286 -14.38 -13.30 11.55
N PHE A 287 -13.43 -12.55 12.10
CA PHE A 287 -13.71 -11.35 12.88
C PHE A 287 -12.67 -10.28 12.53
N ASP A 288 -12.89 -9.58 11.44
CA ASP A 288 -12.03 -8.54 10.87
C ASP A 288 -12.59 -7.13 11.16
N ALA A 289 -11.99 -6.08 10.57
CA ALA A 289 -12.46 -4.71 10.74
C ALA A 289 -13.88 -4.48 10.19
N GLN A 290 -14.36 -5.29 9.25
CA GLN A 290 -15.75 -5.20 8.79
C GLN A 290 -16.71 -5.57 9.92
N LYS A 291 -16.40 -6.61 10.70
CA LYS A 291 -17.17 -6.98 11.87
C LYS A 291 -17.07 -5.93 12.98
N LEU A 292 -15.86 -5.41 13.21
CA LEU A 292 -15.63 -4.35 14.18
C LEU A 292 -16.46 -3.08 13.84
N THR A 293 -16.47 -2.66 12.56
CA THR A 293 -17.30 -1.53 12.12
C THR A 293 -18.80 -1.84 12.21
N SER A 294 -19.20 -3.10 12.03
CA SER A 294 -20.59 -3.53 12.24
C SER A 294 -21.00 -3.36 13.70
N ILE A 295 -20.15 -3.74 14.65
CA ILE A 295 -20.41 -3.54 16.10
C ILE A 295 -20.65 -2.06 16.40
N MET A 296 -19.80 -1.17 15.88
CA MET A 296 -19.94 0.28 16.08
C MET A 296 -21.21 0.86 15.42
N ASN A 297 -21.58 0.34 14.23
CA ASN A 297 -22.71 0.86 13.44
C ASN A 297 -24.09 0.36 13.89
N TYR A 298 -24.14 -0.75 14.62
CA TYR A 298 -25.36 -1.39 15.11
C TYR A 298 -25.27 -1.67 16.63
N PRO A 299 -25.08 -0.62 17.46
CA PRO A 299 -24.84 -0.79 18.90
C PRO A 299 -25.98 -1.52 19.62
N ASP A 300 -27.21 -1.38 19.12
CA ASP A 300 -28.41 -1.94 19.78
C ASP A 300 -28.45 -3.49 19.79
N ILE A 301 -27.60 -4.15 18.96
CA ILE A 301 -27.53 -5.61 18.88
C ILE A 301 -26.28 -6.21 19.53
N TYR A 302 -25.42 -5.37 20.08
CA TYR A 302 -24.18 -5.80 20.74
C TYR A 302 -24.09 -5.28 22.17
N LYS A 303 -23.29 -5.92 23.02
CA LYS A 303 -23.01 -5.43 24.38
C LYS A 303 -22.34 -4.04 24.30
N ASP A 304 -22.77 -3.11 25.12
CA ASP A 304 -22.20 -1.74 25.14
C ASP A 304 -20.68 -1.71 25.28
N VAL A 305 -20.13 -2.62 26.08
CA VAL A 305 -18.67 -2.74 26.26
C VAL A 305 -17.94 -3.10 24.96
N TYR A 306 -18.55 -3.93 24.10
CA TYR A 306 -17.94 -4.26 22.78
C TYR A 306 -17.98 -3.07 21.85
N VAL A 307 -19.07 -2.32 21.85
CA VAL A 307 -19.22 -1.10 21.06
C VAL A 307 -18.16 -0.08 21.48
N GLN A 308 -17.99 0.13 22.77
CA GLN A 308 -17.02 1.06 23.32
C GLN A 308 -15.58 0.66 22.99
N VAL A 309 -15.21 -0.60 23.21
CA VAL A 309 -13.85 -1.10 22.89
C VAL A 309 -13.60 -1.07 21.39
N ALA A 310 -14.58 -1.40 20.55
CA ALA A 310 -14.46 -1.32 19.10
C ALA A 310 -14.16 0.13 18.64
N GLN A 311 -14.83 1.13 19.23
CA GLN A 311 -14.56 2.54 18.97
C GLN A 311 -13.13 2.94 19.38
N TRP A 312 -12.66 2.47 20.53
CA TRP A 312 -11.29 2.73 21.00
C TRP A 312 -10.23 2.14 20.07
N ILE A 313 -10.40 0.89 19.65
CA ILE A 313 -9.50 0.20 18.73
C ILE A 313 -9.45 0.93 17.37
N TYR A 314 -10.62 1.26 16.82
CA TYR A 314 -10.76 1.97 15.56
C TYR A 314 -10.11 3.37 15.63
N GLY A 315 -10.38 4.13 16.68
CA GLY A 315 -9.78 5.45 16.89
C GLY A 315 -8.27 5.39 17.05
N ARG A 316 -7.74 4.43 17.85
CA ARG A 316 -6.29 4.24 18.01
C ARG A 316 -5.62 3.88 16.69
N SER A 317 -6.20 2.98 15.92
CA SER A 317 -5.68 2.62 14.60
C SER A 317 -5.50 3.87 13.71
N ALA A 318 -6.52 4.72 13.64
CA ALA A 318 -6.45 5.98 12.88
C ALA A 318 -5.39 6.96 13.44
N GLN A 319 -5.23 7.03 14.76
CA GLN A 319 -4.21 7.86 15.42
C GLN A 319 -2.79 7.38 15.11
N LEU A 320 -2.56 6.07 15.11
CA LEU A 320 -1.27 5.47 14.75
C LEU A 320 -0.91 5.77 13.29
N VAL A 321 -1.87 5.69 12.37
CA VAL A 321 -1.67 6.07 10.96
C VAL A 321 -1.33 7.56 10.84
N ALA A 322 -2.05 8.44 11.55
CA ALA A 322 -1.78 9.88 11.53
C ALA A 322 -0.38 10.22 12.08
N ALA A 323 0.03 9.58 13.19
CA ALA A 323 1.36 9.79 13.75
C ALA A 323 2.47 9.32 12.79
N SER A 324 2.30 8.17 12.13
CA SER A 324 3.27 7.66 11.15
C SER A 324 3.34 8.55 9.90
N LEU A 325 2.19 9.04 9.39
CA LEU A 325 2.18 10.03 8.31
C LEU A 325 2.87 11.33 8.71
N THR A 326 2.65 11.82 9.93
CA THR A 326 3.36 13.00 10.45
C THR A 326 4.87 12.77 10.45
N GLY A 327 5.34 11.62 10.92
CA GLY A 327 6.75 11.25 10.90
C GLY A 327 7.35 11.25 9.48
N LEU A 328 6.62 10.71 8.51
CA LEU A 328 7.02 10.71 7.11
C LEU A 328 7.10 12.14 6.55
N ILE A 329 6.12 12.99 6.85
CA ILE A 329 6.10 14.38 6.40
C ILE A 329 7.22 15.20 7.02
N MET A 330 7.52 14.99 8.30
CA MET A 330 8.71 15.58 8.95
C MET A 330 10.00 15.18 8.21
N LEU A 331 10.11 13.94 7.76
CA LEU A 331 11.25 13.48 6.96
C LEU A 331 11.33 14.22 5.62
N LEU A 332 10.22 14.27 4.87
CA LEU A 332 10.16 14.97 3.58
C LEU A 332 10.51 16.45 3.72
N LYS A 333 9.98 17.14 4.72
CA LYS A 333 10.31 18.54 5.04
C LYS A 333 11.78 18.74 5.42
N SER A 334 12.41 17.73 6.03
CA SER A 334 13.85 17.80 6.34
C SER A 334 14.74 17.75 5.09
N TYR A 335 14.24 17.15 4.01
CA TYR A 335 14.93 17.09 2.71
C TYR A 335 14.61 18.28 1.82
N ASN A 336 13.38 18.80 1.88
CA ASN A 336 12.95 19.98 1.14
C ASN A 336 12.00 20.83 2.00
N LYS A 337 12.50 21.94 2.52
CA LYS A 337 11.74 22.87 3.38
C LYS A 337 10.60 23.58 2.65
N GLU A 338 10.65 23.63 1.31
CA GLU A 338 9.64 24.31 0.49
C GLU A 338 8.37 23.50 0.24
N ILE A 339 8.31 22.26 0.71
CA ILE A 339 7.08 21.45 0.62
C ILE A 339 5.96 22.15 1.41
N ARG A 340 4.87 22.48 0.71
CA ARG A 340 3.67 23.11 1.28
C ARG A 340 2.41 22.27 0.98
N ARG A 341 2.35 21.65 -0.20
CA ARG A 341 1.19 20.90 -0.63
C ARG A 341 1.55 19.44 -0.92
N ILE A 342 0.87 18.53 -0.25
CA ILE A 342 1.10 17.10 -0.37
C ILE A 342 -0.16 16.42 -0.91
N CYS A 343 -0.01 15.65 -2.00
CA CYS A 343 -1.04 14.74 -2.47
C CYS A 343 -0.91 13.42 -1.72
N LEU A 344 -1.93 13.04 -0.97
CA LEU A 344 -2.05 11.74 -0.31
C LEU A 344 -3.08 10.90 -1.06
N VAL A 345 -2.64 9.97 -1.90
CA VAL A 345 -3.52 8.98 -2.51
C VAL A 345 -3.74 7.85 -1.52
N ALA A 346 -4.94 7.78 -0.94
CA ALA A 346 -5.29 6.81 0.09
C ALA A 346 -6.22 5.74 -0.45
N GLU A 347 -5.83 4.49 -0.28
CA GLU A 347 -6.61 3.31 -0.65
C GLU A 347 -6.88 2.40 0.57
N GLY A 348 -7.81 1.48 0.40
CA GLY A 348 -8.18 0.50 1.39
C GLY A 348 -9.55 0.74 2.01
N SER A 349 -10.26 -0.36 2.23
CA SER A 349 -11.64 -0.33 2.73
C SER A 349 -11.75 0.19 4.16
N LEU A 350 -10.70 0.03 4.98
CA LEU A 350 -10.69 0.56 6.35
C LEU A 350 -10.52 2.08 6.35
N PHE A 351 -9.62 2.62 5.53
CA PHE A 351 -9.40 4.07 5.44
C PHE A 351 -10.68 4.84 5.08
N TRP A 352 -11.48 4.27 4.17
CA TRP A 352 -12.73 4.86 3.69
C TRP A 352 -13.97 4.30 4.41
N SER A 353 -13.78 3.55 5.51
CA SER A 353 -14.89 2.99 6.26
C SER A 353 -15.71 4.09 6.94
N LYS A 354 -17.02 3.82 7.05
CA LYS A 354 -17.98 4.75 7.64
C LYS A 354 -18.35 4.31 9.04
N ASN A 355 -18.34 5.26 9.97
CA ASN A 355 -18.92 5.12 11.29
C ASN A 355 -20.19 5.97 11.34
N ARG A 356 -21.36 5.33 11.44
CA ARG A 356 -22.67 6.02 11.42
C ARG A 356 -22.97 6.78 12.72
N LYS A 357 -22.29 6.47 13.79
CA LYS A 357 -22.52 7.02 15.14
C LYS A 357 -21.47 8.04 15.55
N ASP A 358 -20.35 8.11 14.81
CA ASP A 358 -19.24 9.00 15.12
C ASP A 358 -18.42 9.29 13.84
N LYS A 359 -17.20 9.82 13.98
CA LYS A 359 -16.32 10.17 12.86
C LYS A 359 -15.88 8.95 12.06
N ASN A 360 -15.86 9.09 10.74
CA ASN A 360 -15.26 8.11 9.83
C ASN A 360 -13.74 8.02 10.05
N TYR A 361 -13.15 6.90 9.66
CA TYR A 361 -11.70 6.66 9.86
C TYR A 361 -10.82 7.77 9.30
N ASN A 362 -11.01 8.15 8.05
CA ASN A 362 -10.27 9.22 7.38
C ASN A 362 -10.44 10.58 8.09
N MET A 363 -11.60 10.86 8.68
CA MET A 363 -11.84 12.09 9.45
C MET A 363 -11.00 12.11 10.73
N ILE A 364 -10.91 10.98 11.44
CA ILE A 364 -10.06 10.85 12.64
C ILE A 364 -8.60 11.04 12.28
N VAL A 365 -8.14 10.42 11.17
CA VAL A 365 -6.77 10.60 10.66
C VAL A 365 -6.47 12.07 10.39
N MET A 366 -7.38 12.76 9.67
CA MET A 366 -7.17 14.19 9.32
C MET A 366 -7.19 15.11 10.53
N GLU A 367 -8.10 14.88 11.47
CA GLU A 367 -8.14 15.67 12.71
C GLU A 367 -6.84 15.52 13.49
N LYS A 368 -6.37 14.28 13.65
CA LYS A 368 -5.14 14.00 14.38
C LYS A 368 -3.90 14.51 13.66
N LEU A 369 -3.87 14.48 12.32
CA LEU A 369 -2.80 15.10 11.54
C LEU A 369 -2.70 16.60 11.82
N ARG A 370 -3.83 17.34 11.81
CA ARG A 370 -3.84 18.78 12.11
C ARG A 370 -3.33 19.08 13.51
N GLU A 371 -3.76 18.29 14.51
CA GLU A 371 -3.24 18.44 15.88
C GLU A 371 -1.74 18.21 15.95
N LEU A 372 -1.23 17.15 15.34
CA LEU A 372 0.19 16.83 15.32
C LEU A 372 0.99 17.86 14.54
N PHE A 373 0.46 18.40 13.44
CA PHE A 373 1.11 19.45 12.67
C PHE A 373 1.32 20.70 13.52
N SER A 374 0.32 21.10 14.30
CA SER A 374 0.48 22.21 15.24
C SER A 374 1.55 21.94 16.30
N LEU A 375 1.64 20.69 16.79
CA LEU A 375 2.64 20.31 17.80
C LEU A 375 4.08 20.22 17.25
N PHE A 376 4.23 20.08 15.93
CA PHE A 376 5.53 19.97 15.25
C PHE A 376 5.92 21.20 14.41
N GLY A 377 5.10 22.25 14.39
CA GLY A 377 5.36 23.45 13.57
C GLY A 377 5.28 23.16 12.06
N LEU A 378 4.29 22.35 11.66
CA LEU A 378 4.03 21.95 10.27
C LEU A 378 2.71 22.55 9.75
N GLU A 379 2.20 23.63 10.37
CA GLU A 379 0.92 24.25 10.01
C GLU A 379 0.94 24.86 8.59
N ASP A 380 2.13 25.04 8.03
CA ASP A 380 2.34 25.48 6.66
C ASP A 380 2.18 24.37 5.61
N VAL A 381 1.95 23.13 6.04
CA VAL A 381 1.75 21.98 5.14
C VAL A 381 0.27 21.63 5.00
N GLU A 382 -0.22 21.70 3.78
CA GLU A 382 -1.56 21.25 3.40
C GLU A 382 -1.52 19.83 2.83
N ILE A 383 -2.44 18.98 3.26
CA ILE A 383 -2.60 17.61 2.72
C ILE A 383 -3.94 17.49 2.02
N ASP A 384 -3.89 17.20 0.74
CA ASP A 384 -5.06 16.81 -0.05
C ASP A 384 -5.17 15.29 -0.11
N ILE A 385 -6.19 14.73 0.54
CA ILE A 385 -6.46 13.29 0.46
C ILE A 385 -7.31 13.00 -0.78
N LYS A 386 -6.76 12.17 -1.66
CA LYS A 386 -7.44 11.73 -2.88
C LYS A 386 -7.92 10.30 -2.71
N SER A 387 -9.23 10.10 -2.95
CA SER A 387 -9.81 8.77 -3.23
C SER A 387 -9.86 8.62 -4.75
N MET A 388 -9.08 7.70 -5.29
CA MET A 388 -9.01 7.49 -6.73
C MET A 388 -9.50 6.08 -7.08
N ASN A 389 -10.60 6.01 -7.81
CA ASN A 389 -11.07 4.72 -8.34
C ASN A 389 -10.00 4.09 -9.24
N ASN A 390 -9.60 2.85 -8.92
CA ASN A 390 -8.57 2.11 -9.65
C ASN A 390 -7.20 2.81 -9.67
N ALA A 391 -6.78 3.46 -8.58
CA ALA A 391 -5.47 4.09 -8.46
C ALA A 391 -4.34 3.14 -8.88
N ASN A 392 -4.40 1.85 -8.47
CA ASN A 392 -3.41 0.84 -8.88
C ASN A 392 -3.30 0.69 -10.39
N LEU A 393 -4.42 0.71 -11.14
CA LEU A 393 -4.37 0.60 -12.62
C LEU A 393 -3.80 1.87 -13.23
N ILE A 394 -4.20 3.05 -12.73
CA ILE A 394 -3.71 4.34 -13.23
C ILE A 394 -2.20 4.46 -12.97
N GLY A 395 -1.76 4.26 -11.74
CA GLY A 395 -0.35 4.39 -11.40
C GLY A 395 0.55 3.36 -12.09
N THR A 396 0.05 2.13 -12.24
CA THR A 396 0.74 1.09 -12.99
C THR A 396 0.86 1.45 -14.48
N GLY A 397 -0.18 2.07 -15.04
CA GLY A 397 -0.15 2.60 -16.38
C GLY A 397 0.89 3.72 -16.56
N ILE A 398 1.03 4.60 -15.58
CA ILE A 398 2.08 5.64 -15.55
C ILE A 398 3.48 5.00 -15.53
N ALA A 399 3.68 3.97 -14.70
CA ALA A 399 4.93 3.24 -14.66
C ALA A 399 5.34 2.65 -16.02
N ALA A 400 4.37 2.13 -16.78
CA ALA A 400 4.61 1.57 -18.10
C ALA A 400 5.15 2.60 -19.11
N LEU A 401 4.70 3.85 -18.99
CA LEU A 401 5.06 4.97 -19.88
C LEU A 401 6.38 5.64 -19.49
N SER A 402 7.08 5.13 -18.45
CA SER A 402 8.32 5.73 -17.92
C SER A 402 9.57 5.25 -18.63
#